data_e269404715aa71fe1f85a3079461bd3b
#
_entry.id   e269404715aa71fe1f85a3079461bd3b
#
_cell.length_a   1.000
_cell.length_b   1.000
_cell.length_c   1.000
_cell.angle_alpha   90.00
_cell.angle_beta   90.00
_cell.angle_gamma   90.00
#
_symmetry.space_group_name_H-M   'P 1'
#
loop_
_entity.id
_entity.type
_entity.pdbx_description
1 polymer ?
#
loop_
_entity_poly.entity_id
_entity_poly.type
_entity_poly.pdbx_seq_one_letter_code
_entity_poly.pdbx_strand_id
1 'polypeptide(L)'
;MRMHRLVLAAVLACGGAVSCSGSKAPASCTPSGPTQRVQLQDFDFFPSCIGAPAGTHIVLQNTGSVPHTFTIKDTPIDQSVDPGAGADVQLTGLTAGTYAVVCTIHPQMTATLVAS
;
A
#
# COMPACT_ATOMS: atom_id res chain seq x y z
N MET A 1 -26.62 65.11 10.45
CA MET A 1 -27.82 64.43 10.11
C MET A 1 -27.66 63.65 8.79
N ARG A 2 -27.03 62.56 8.82
CA ARG A 2 -27.11 61.54 7.75
C ARG A 2 -26.61 60.25 8.26
N MET A 3 -27.49 59.33 8.37
CA MET A 3 -27.22 57.96 8.72
C MET A 3 -26.48 57.31 7.57
N HIS A 4 -25.30 56.92 7.82
CA HIS A 4 -24.60 56.00 6.92
C HIS A 4 -24.90 54.58 7.34
N ARG A 5 -25.67 53.97 6.55
CA ARG A 5 -25.93 52.56 6.71
C ARG A 5 -24.68 51.77 6.34
N LEU A 6 -24.06 51.23 7.32
CA LEU A 6 -23.10 50.17 7.09
C LEU A 6 -23.83 48.98 6.58
N VAL A 7 -23.60 48.68 5.35
CA VAL A 7 -23.95 47.39 4.82
C VAL A 7 -22.85 46.43 5.26
N LEU A 8 -23.17 45.68 6.24
CA LEU A 8 -22.33 44.58 6.64
C LEU A 8 -22.48 43.48 5.60
N ALA A 9 -21.57 43.43 4.69
CA ALA A 9 -21.48 42.28 3.81
C ALA A 9 -20.95 41.12 4.64
N ALA A 10 -21.82 40.28 5.04
CA ALA A 10 -21.43 38.98 5.58
C ALA A 10 -20.84 38.15 4.44
N VAL A 11 -19.56 38.19 4.35
CA VAL A 11 -18.89 37.22 3.52
C VAL A 11 -19.01 35.90 4.24
N LEU A 12 -19.96 35.12 3.80
CA LEU A 12 -20.01 33.73 4.14
C LEU A 12 -18.85 33.06 3.43
N ALA A 13 -17.75 33.00 4.07
CA ALA A 13 -16.69 32.12 3.63
C ALA A 13 -17.19 30.71 3.83
N CYS A 14 -17.80 30.17 2.80
CA CYS A 14 -17.97 28.76 2.67
C CYS A 14 -16.56 28.19 2.56
N GLY A 15 -15.94 27.95 3.67
CA GLY A 15 -14.82 27.06 3.72
C GLY A 15 -15.33 25.73 3.24
N GLY A 16 -15.15 25.45 1.97
CA GLY A 16 -15.42 24.15 1.44
C GLY A 16 -14.54 23.19 2.20
N ALA A 17 -15.08 22.58 3.23
CA ALA A 17 -14.47 21.40 3.77
C ALA A 17 -14.40 20.44 2.61
N VAL A 18 -13.25 20.29 2.04
CA VAL A 18 -12.98 19.18 1.20
C VAL A 18 -13.07 17.97 2.12
N SER A 19 -14.23 17.46 2.23
CA SER A 19 -14.38 16.17 2.82
C SER A 19 -13.62 15.21 1.90
N CYS A 20 -12.48 14.79 2.32
CA CYS A 20 -11.87 13.60 1.78
C CYS A 20 -12.75 12.44 2.18
N SER A 21 -13.95 12.42 1.66
CA SER A 21 -14.85 11.35 1.92
C SER A 21 -14.28 10.13 1.28
N GLY A 22 -13.68 9.31 2.07
CA GLY A 22 -13.65 7.90 1.88
C GLY A 22 -13.35 7.36 0.49
N SER A 23 -12.56 8.06 -0.29
CA SER A 23 -12.01 7.40 -1.46
C SER A 23 -11.19 6.24 -0.94
N LYS A 24 -11.63 5.04 -1.25
CA LYS A 24 -10.95 3.80 -0.93
C LYS A 24 -9.72 3.58 -1.79
N ALA A 25 -9.27 4.61 -2.49
CA ALA A 25 -7.97 4.51 -3.10
C ALA A 25 -6.98 4.13 -2.01
N PRO A 26 -6.28 3.02 -2.14
CA PRO A 26 -5.20 2.72 -1.21
C PRO A 26 -4.33 3.96 -1.17
N ALA A 27 -4.06 4.41 0.02
CA ALA A 27 -3.07 5.44 0.22
C ALA A 27 -1.90 5.08 -0.68
N SER A 28 -1.38 6.05 -1.40
CA SER A 28 -0.30 5.85 -2.33
C SER A 28 0.74 4.93 -1.70
N CYS A 29 0.84 3.71 -2.20
CA CYS A 29 1.90 2.80 -1.87
C CYS A 29 3.17 3.34 -2.51
N THR A 30 3.74 4.35 -1.90
CA THR A 30 4.89 5.05 -2.46
C THR A 30 6.14 4.22 -2.21
N PRO A 31 6.94 3.95 -3.23
CA PRO A 31 8.22 3.28 -3.04
C PRO A 31 9.11 4.08 -2.10
N SER A 32 9.75 3.39 -1.18
CA SER A 32 10.67 4.01 -0.21
C SER A 32 12.14 3.81 -0.57
N GLY A 33 12.43 3.70 -1.85
CA GLY A 33 13.79 3.51 -2.34
C GLY A 33 13.87 2.44 -3.44
N PRO A 34 15.08 2.10 -3.91
CA PRO A 34 15.26 1.14 -4.99
C PRO A 34 14.95 -0.30 -4.58
N THR A 35 15.00 -0.60 -3.31
CA THR A 35 14.69 -1.91 -2.75
C THR A 35 13.57 -1.77 -1.75
N GLN A 36 12.51 -2.52 -1.94
CA GLN A 36 11.40 -2.56 -1.02
C GLN A 36 11.59 -3.72 -0.04
N ARG A 37 11.27 -3.48 1.22
CA ARG A 37 11.34 -4.49 2.27
C ARG A 37 9.95 -4.77 2.78
N VAL A 38 9.62 -6.05 2.89
CA VAL A 38 8.34 -6.50 3.44
C VAL A 38 8.59 -7.56 4.50
N GLN A 39 8.05 -7.35 5.67
CA GLN A 39 8.04 -8.34 6.72
C GLN A 39 6.79 -9.19 6.61
N LEU A 40 6.96 -10.50 6.75
CA LEU A 40 5.88 -11.44 6.88
C LEU A 40 5.75 -11.76 8.35
N GLN A 41 4.73 -11.22 8.98
CA GLN A 41 4.41 -11.44 10.39
C GLN A 41 3.31 -12.51 10.49
N ASP A 42 3.03 -12.99 11.67
CA ASP A 42 1.87 -13.84 11.91
C ASP A 42 0.68 -12.91 12.21
N PHE A 43 -0.15 -12.67 11.33
CA PHE A 43 -0.62 -13.03 10.04
C PHE A 43 -0.84 -11.77 9.20
N ASP A 44 0.18 -11.00 9.00
CA ASP A 44 0.14 -9.74 8.29
C ASP A 44 1.38 -9.55 7.42
N PHE A 45 1.22 -8.88 6.31
CA PHE A 45 2.32 -8.27 5.58
C PHE A 45 2.55 -6.85 6.10
N PHE A 46 3.80 -6.50 6.35
CA PHE A 46 4.15 -5.16 6.78
C PHE A 46 5.26 -4.57 5.90
N PRO A 47 5.01 -3.48 5.19
CA PRO A 47 3.73 -2.77 5.08
C PRO A 47 2.68 -3.58 4.29
N SER A 48 1.41 -3.28 4.53
CA SER A 48 0.30 -3.90 3.79
C SER A 48 0.02 -3.23 2.46
N CYS A 49 0.58 -2.06 2.24
CA CYS A 49 0.55 -1.33 0.99
C CYS A 49 1.99 -1.18 0.50
N ILE A 50 2.33 -1.87 -0.56
CA ILE A 50 3.69 -2.00 -1.05
C ILE A 50 3.78 -1.27 -2.39
N GLY A 51 4.63 -0.25 -2.46
CA GLY A 51 4.93 0.41 -3.71
C GLY A 51 6.30 -0.01 -4.22
N ALA A 52 6.39 -0.40 -5.47
CA ALA A 52 7.65 -0.79 -6.06
C ALA A 52 7.71 -0.42 -7.54
N PRO A 53 8.79 0.20 -8.01
CA PRO A 53 8.99 0.36 -9.44
C PRO A 53 9.03 -0.99 -10.14
N ALA A 54 8.42 -1.09 -11.31
CA ALA A 54 8.46 -2.31 -12.10
C ALA A 54 9.92 -2.67 -12.43
N GLY A 55 10.23 -3.96 -12.37
CA GLY A 55 11.58 -4.45 -12.61
C GLY A 55 12.51 -4.40 -11.41
N THR A 56 12.09 -3.86 -10.27
CA THR A 56 12.85 -3.93 -9.03
C THR A 56 12.62 -5.26 -8.31
N HIS A 57 13.19 -5.40 -7.13
CA HIS A 57 12.95 -6.56 -6.30
C HIS A 57 12.43 -6.16 -4.92
N ILE A 58 11.76 -7.10 -4.28
CA ILE A 58 11.27 -6.97 -2.92
C ILE A 58 12.06 -7.93 -2.05
N VAL A 59 12.60 -7.41 -0.95
CA VAL A 59 13.26 -8.24 0.07
C VAL A 59 12.24 -8.64 1.11
N LEU A 60 12.05 -9.94 1.26
CA LEU A 60 11.14 -10.50 2.24
C LEU A 60 11.91 -10.95 3.47
N GLN A 61 11.31 -10.76 4.63
CA GLN A 61 11.79 -11.30 5.90
C GLN A 61 10.62 -11.87 6.68
N ASN A 62 10.64 -13.16 6.94
CA ASN A 62 9.64 -13.76 7.81
C ASN A 62 10.04 -13.56 9.26
N THR A 63 9.35 -12.63 9.92
CA THR A 63 9.55 -12.31 11.34
C THR A 63 8.54 -13.05 12.23
N GLY A 64 7.67 -13.85 11.63
CA GLY A 64 6.71 -14.67 12.34
C GLY A 64 7.28 -16.00 12.82
N SER A 65 6.42 -16.82 13.36
CA SER A 65 6.78 -18.12 13.94
C SER A 65 6.37 -19.31 13.06
N VAL A 66 5.66 -19.04 11.96
CA VAL A 66 5.17 -20.06 11.03
C VAL A 66 5.59 -19.71 9.60
N PRO A 67 5.59 -20.70 8.68
CA PRO A 67 5.85 -20.41 7.27
C PRO A 67 4.79 -19.50 6.67
N HIS A 68 5.22 -18.64 5.76
CA HIS A 68 4.35 -17.77 4.97
C HIS A 68 4.69 -17.85 3.50
N THR A 69 3.78 -17.41 2.64
CA THR A 69 4.07 -17.18 1.24
C THR A 69 3.83 -15.73 0.88
N PHE A 70 4.56 -15.24 -0.10
CA PHE A 70 4.33 -13.96 -0.76
C PHE A 70 3.92 -14.30 -2.20
N THR A 71 2.63 -14.24 -2.45
CA THR A 71 2.05 -14.68 -3.71
C THR A 71 1.31 -13.51 -4.35
N ILE A 72 1.75 -13.10 -5.52
CA ILE A 72 1.08 -12.04 -6.27
C ILE A 72 0.06 -12.70 -7.18
N LYS A 73 -1.22 -12.42 -6.94
CA LYS A 73 -2.32 -13.04 -7.68
C LYS A 73 -2.24 -12.73 -9.18
N ASP A 74 -2.64 -13.69 -9.97
CA ASP A 74 -2.67 -13.62 -11.44
C ASP A 74 -1.28 -13.43 -12.07
N THR A 75 -0.26 -13.80 -11.35
CA THR A 75 1.13 -13.81 -11.82
C THR A 75 1.82 -15.11 -11.43
N PRO A 76 2.97 -15.44 -12.05
CA PRO A 76 3.77 -16.58 -11.62
C PRO A 76 4.53 -16.38 -10.31
N ILE A 77 4.44 -15.20 -9.69
CA ILE A 77 5.24 -14.88 -8.51
C ILE A 77 4.61 -15.51 -7.28
N ASP A 78 5.32 -16.46 -6.72
CA ASP A 78 4.93 -17.24 -5.54
C ASP A 78 6.19 -17.63 -4.77
N GLN A 79 6.42 -17.01 -3.64
CA GLN A 79 7.63 -17.21 -2.84
C GLN A 79 7.27 -17.68 -1.45
N SER A 80 7.74 -18.88 -1.08
CA SER A 80 7.64 -19.39 0.29
C SER A 80 8.81 -18.88 1.13
N VAL A 81 8.54 -18.55 2.39
CA VAL A 81 9.55 -18.05 3.33
C VAL A 81 9.34 -18.72 4.68
N ASP A 82 10.30 -19.49 5.12
CA ASP A 82 10.26 -20.13 6.43
C ASP A 82 10.47 -19.13 7.58
N PRO A 83 10.04 -19.45 8.79
CA PRO A 83 10.26 -18.57 9.95
C PRO A 83 11.73 -18.22 10.12
N GLY A 84 12.01 -16.92 10.28
CA GLY A 84 13.36 -16.41 10.44
C GLY A 84 14.15 -16.30 9.14
N ALA A 85 13.64 -16.81 8.03
CA ALA A 85 14.31 -16.72 6.73
C ALA A 85 13.94 -15.45 5.99
N GLY A 86 14.75 -15.15 4.98
CA GLY A 86 14.50 -14.07 4.03
C GLY A 86 14.49 -14.61 2.60
N ALA A 87 13.97 -13.83 1.69
CA ALA A 87 13.98 -14.14 0.27
C ALA A 87 13.90 -12.87 -0.56
N ASP A 88 14.39 -12.93 -1.79
CA ASP A 88 14.23 -11.87 -2.77
C ASP A 88 13.20 -12.26 -3.81
N VAL A 89 12.27 -11.37 -4.08
CA VAL A 89 11.27 -11.53 -5.13
C VAL A 89 11.56 -10.54 -6.24
N GLN A 90 11.84 -11.07 -7.43
CA GLN A 90 12.06 -10.24 -8.60
C GLN A 90 10.73 -9.87 -9.25
N LEU A 91 10.54 -8.59 -9.51
CA LEU A 91 9.35 -8.09 -10.21
C LEU A 91 9.57 -7.95 -11.71
N THR A 92 10.59 -8.59 -12.22
CA THR A 92 10.91 -8.58 -13.65
C THR A 92 9.73 -9.12 -14.46
N GLY A 93 9.33 -8.41 -15.48
CA GLY A 93 8.19 -8.80 -16.30
C GLY A 93 6.83 -8.43 -15.75
N LEU A 94 6.75 -7.89 -14.56
CA LEU A 94 5.51 -7.38 -14.01
C LEU A 94 5.20 -6.01 -14.64
N THR A 95 4.02 -5.90 -15.23
CA THR A 95 3.58 -4.61 -15.78
C THR A 95 3.13 -3.67 -14.67
N ALA A 96 3.21 -2.36 -14.93
CA ALA A 96 2.69 -1.37 -13.98
C ALA A 96 1.20 -1.63 -13.70
N GLY A 97 0.82 -1.52 -12.46
CA GLY A 97 -0.56 -1.76 -12.04
C GLY A 97 -0.67 -2.11 -10.56
N THR A 98 -1.88 -2.42 -10.15
CA THR A 98 -2.21 -2.79 -8.79
C THR A 98 -2.51 -4.28 -8.71
N TYR A 99 -1.87 -4.94 -7.76
CA TYR A 99 -1.95 -6.39 -7.58
C TYR A 99 -2.34 -6.74 -6.16
N ALA A 100 -3.13 -7.79 -6.02
CA ALA A 100 -3.38 -8.39 -4.72
C ALA A 100 -2.24 -9.33 -4.36
N VAL A 101 -1.79 -9.24 -3.12
CA VAL A 101 -0.79 -10.14 -2.55
C VAL A 101 -1.46 -10.95 -1.45
N VAL A 102 -1.23 -12.24 -1.45
CA VAL A 102 -1.83 -13.14 -0.49
C VAL A 102 -0.78 -14.12 0.05
N CYS A 103 -1.01 -14.61 1.26
CA CYS A 103 -0.38 -15.81 1.75
C CYS A 103 -1.30 -16.99 1.45
N THR A 104 -0.83 -17.96 0.70
CA THR A 104 -1.68 -19.10 0.31
C THR A 104 -1.97 -20.05 1.45
N ILE A 105 -1.17 -19.99 2.51
CA ILE A 105 -1.33 -20.82 3.71
C ILE A 105 -2.31 -20.16 4.70
N HIS A 106 -2.40 -18.84 4.67
CA HIS A 106 -3.23 -18.04 5.59
C HIS A 106 -4.08 -17.06 4.77
N PRO A 107 -5.24 -17.46 4.25
CA PRO A 107 -5.99 -16.68 3.28
C PRO A 107 -6.39 -15.27 3.71
N GLN A 108 -6.50 -15.03 5.03
CA GLN A 108 -6.80 -13.68 5.58
C GLN A 108 -5.61 -12.72 5.55
N MET A 109 -4.39 -13.24 5.34
CA MET A 109 -3.16 -12.46 5.27
C MET A 109 -2.99 -11.91 3.86
N THR A 110 -3.30 -10.63 3.70
CA THR A 110 -3.33 -9.97 2.37
C THR A 110 -2.63 -8.63 2.39
N ALA A 111 -2.17 -8.22 1.23
CA ALA A 111 -1.58 -6.90 0.99
C ALA A 111 -1.91 -6.42 -0.42
N THR A 112 -1.57 -5.17 -0.69
CA THR A 112 -1.68 -4.58 -2.02
C THR A 112 -0.30 -4.17 -2.51
N LEU A 113 0.03 -4.54 -3.72
CA LEU A 113 1.24 -4.11 -4.41
C LEU A 113 0.87 -3.16 -5.53
N VAL A 114 1.49 -1.99 -5.54
CA VAL A 114 1.40 -1.05 -6.66
C VAL A 114 2.76 -1.04 -7.36
N ALA A 115 2.79 -1.60 -8.54
CA ALA A 115 3.97 -1.58 -9.43
C ALA A 115 3.88 -0.35 -10.33
N SER A 116 4.92 0.41 -10.40
CA SER A 116 4.97 1.65 -11.17
C SER A 116 5.96 1.61 -12.33
#